data_79623b75f1d94f1b15558170c7171992
#
_entry.id   79623b75f1d94f1b15558170c7171992
#
_cell.length_a   1.000
_cell.length_b   1.000
_cell.length_c   1.000
_cell.angle_alpha   90.00
_cell.angle_beta   90.00
_cell.angle_gamma   90.00
#
_symmetry.space_group_name_H-M   'P 1'
#
loop_
_entity.id
_entity.type
_entity.pdbx_description
1 polymer ?
#
loop_
_entity_poly.entity_id
_entity_poly.type
_entity_poly.pdbx_seq_one_letter_code
_entity_poly.pdbx_strand_id
1 'polypeptide(L)'
;MTKNNIDASAVSEGEVTANALLEALGTTLEPDLLVEALTHRSFSHENPGAKNYERLEFLGDAVLELVSTETLYKAHPDMNEGQLAKMRAKAVSEESLSKIAREKLHAGPYILLGHGESDQGGADKSSILCDIVE
;
A
#
# COMPACT_ATOMS: atom_id res chain seq x y z
N MET A 1 19.33 11.46 -27.69
CA MET A 1 18.47 10.40 -27.15
C MET A 1 19.36 9.34 -26.50
N THR A 2 19.57 9.44 -25.24
CA THR A 2 20.23 8.39 -24.44
C THR A 2 19.19 7.30 -24.16
N LYS A 3 19.32 6.17 -24.84
CA LYS A 3 18.62 4.94 -24.43
C LYS A 3 19.23 4.53 -23.10
N ASN A 4 18.52 4.79 -22.01
CA ASN A 4 18.82 4.14 -20.76
C ASN A 4 18.61 2.65 -20.97
N ASN A 5 19.69 1.91 -21.05
CA ASN A 5 19.69 0.46 -21.03
C ASN A 5 19.33 0.06 -19.60
N ILE A 6 18.02 -0.01 -19.32
CA ILE A 6 17.53 -0.68 -18.13
C ILE A 6 17.81 -2.16 -18.38
N ASP A 7 18.57 -2.77 -17.48
CA ASP A 7 18.90 -4.18 -17.55
C ASP A 7 17.60 -4.99 -17.69
N ALA A 8 17.44 -5.68 -18.80
CA ALA A 8 16.22 -6.43 -19.11
C ALA A 8 15.90 -7.52 -18.06
N SER A 9 16.92 -7.99 -17.31
CA SER A 9 16.73 -8.95 -16.23
C SER A 9 16.09 -8.30 -15.00
N ALA A 10 16.48 -7.08 -14.63
CA ALA A 10 15.89 -6.33 -13.52
C ALA A 10 14.45 -5.90 -13.81
N VAL A 11 14.15 -5.56 -15.09
CA VAL A 11 12.77 -5.24 -15.51
C VAL A 11 11.88 -6.49 -15.47
N SER A 12 12.38 -7.66 -15.86
CA SER A 12 11.60 -8.90 -15.83
C SER A 12 11.30 -9.38 -14.41
N GLU A 13 12.25 -9.27 -13.49
CA GLU A 13 12.04 -9.60 -12.07
C GLU A 13 11.07 -8.61 -11.41
N GLY A 14 11.19 -7.33 -11.69
CA GLY A 14 10.28 -6.29 -11.18
C GLY A 14 8.86 -6.45 -11.72
N GLU A 15 8.68 -6.80 -12.98
CA GLU A 15 7.36 -7.08 -13.56
C GLU A 15 6.71 -8.32 -12.96
N VAL A 16 7.46 -9.39 -12.77
CA VAL A 16 6.93 -10.64 -12.17
C VAL A 16 6.48 -10.41 -10.74
N THR A 17 7.25 -9.66 -9.95
CA THR A 17 6.89 -9.37 -8.55
C THR A 17 5.71 -8.39 -8.46
N ALA A 18 5.68 -7.33 -9.25
CA ALA A 18 4.56 -6.40 -9.30
C ALA A 18 3.25 -7.09 -9.74
N ASN A 19 3.32 -8.03 -10.66
CA ASN A 19 2.17 -8.82 -11.07
C ASN A 19 1.61 -9.66 -9.91
N ALA A 20 2.45 -10.26 -9.08
CA ALA A 20 1.99 -11.02 -7.92
C ALA A 20 1.22 -10.15 -6.91
N LEU A 21 1.67 -8.92 -6.67
CA LEU A 21 0.96 -7.96 -5.82
C LEU A 21 -0.39 -7.57 -6.45
N LEU A 22 -0.42 -7.27 -7.74
CA LEU A 22 -1.66 -6.90 -8.45
C LEU A 22 -2.63 -8.07 -8.53
N GLU A 23 -2.16 -9.29 -8.70
CA GLU A 23 -2.98 -10.50 -8.61
C GLU A 23 -3.60 -10.67 -7.23
N ALA A 24 -2.82 -10.46 -6.17
CA ALA A 24 -3.33 -10.51 -4.78
C ALA A 24 -4.39 -9.44 -4.52
N LEU A 25 -4.28 -8.27 -5.14
CA LEU A 25 -5.28 -7.19 -5.10
C LEU A 25 -6.48 -7.44 -6.02
N GLY A 26 -6.35 -8.33 -7.00
CA GLY A 26 -7.40 -8.61 -7.99
C GLY A 26 -7.66 -7.45 -8.96
N THR A 27 -6.66 -6.65 -9.26
CA THR A 27 -6.78 -5.45 -10.10
C THR A 27 -5.53 -5.21 -10.95
N THR A 28 -5.62 -4.22 -11.80
CA THR A 28 -4.49 -3.67 -12.56
C THR A 28 -4.34 -2.19 -12.29
N LEU A 29 -3.11 -1.69 -12.30
CA LEU A 29 -2.78 -0.28 -12.13
C LEU A 29 -1.80 0.17 -13.19
N GLU A 30 -1.87 1.45 -13.54
CA GLU A 30 -0.82 2.09 -14.34
C GLU A 30 0.53 1.98 -13.59
N PRO A 31 1.64 1.61 -14.28
CA PRO A 31 2.93 1.37 -13.64
C PRO A 31 3.43 2.54 -12.80
N ASP A 32 3.30 3.77 -13.27
CA ASP A 32 3.75 4.97 -12.54
C ASP A 32 2.94 5.18 -11.27
N LEU A 33 1.64 4.90 -11.30
CA LEU A 33 0.76 5.00 -10.14
C LEU A 33 1.09 3.92 -9.10
N LEU A 34 1.39 2.70 -9.54
CA LEU A 34 1.82 1.63 -8.64
C LEU A 34 3.14 1.97 -7.95
N VAL A 35 4.11 2.49 -8.68
CA VAL A 35 5.40 2.95 -8.12
C VAL A 35 5.18 4.06 -7.10
N GLU A 36 4.36 5.07 -7.39
CA GLU A 36 4.02 6.14 -6.45
C GLU A 36 3.36 5.60 -5.18
N ALA A 37 2.42 4.65 -5.32
CA ALA A 37 1.74 4.01 -4.19
C ALA A 37 2.67 3.20 -3.29
N LEU A 38 3.79 2.71 -3.81
CA LEU A 38 4.77 1.90 -3.09
C LEU A 38 6.00 2.71 -2.62
N THR A 39 6.07 3.99 -2.91
CA THR A 39 7.23 4.83 -2.60
C THR A 39 7.03 5.58 -1.29
N HIS A 40 7.80 5.21 -0.26
CA HIS A 40 7.87 5.93 1.01
C HIS A 40 8.64 7.24 0.84
N ARG A 41 8.33 8.24 1.66
CA ARG A 41 8.99 9.55 1.64
C ARG A 41 10.52 9.49 1.80
N SER A 42 11.03 8.52 2.53
CA SER A 42 12.49 8.33 2.70
C SER A 42 13.17 8.08 1.36
N PHE A 43 12.54 7.33 0.46
CA PHE A 43 13.05 7.10 -0.89
C PHE A 43 13.02 8.39 -1.73
N SER A 44 11.93 9.15 -1.68
CA SER A 44 11.81 10.40 -2.43
C SER A 44 12.79 11.48 -1.93
N HIS A 45 13.15 11.47 -0.66
CA HIS A 45 14.19 12.37 -0.12
C HIS A 45 15.58 12.06 -0.68
N GLU A 46 15.89 10.79 -0.92
CA GLU A 46 17.17 10.36 -1.50
C GLU A 46 17.19 10.43 -3.03
N ASN A 47 16.03 10.46 -3.66
CA ASN A 47 15.87 10.43 -5.11
C ASN A 47 15.02 11.62 -5.58
N PRO A 48 15.63 12.80 -5.81
CA PRO A 48 14.92 13.99 -6.25
C PRO A 48 14.09 13.73 -7.52
N GLY A 49 12.84 14.17 -7.51
CA GLY A 49 11.88 13.95 -8.59
C GLY A 49 11.01 12.70 -8.43
N ALA A 50 11.34 11.78 -7.53
CA ALA A 50 10.47 10.67 -7.19
C ALA A 50 9.26 11.17 -6.39
N LYS A 51 8.07 10.73 -6.78
CA LYS A 51 6.84 10.96 -6.01
C LYS A 51 6.72 9.91 -4.92
N ASN A 52 6.18 10.30 -3.77
CA ASN A 52 5.87 9.38 -2.69
C ASN A 52 4.35 9.19 -2.52
N TYR A 53 3.96 8.27 -1.67
CA TYR A 53 2.56 7.85 -1.53
C TYR A 53 1.69 8.75 -0.63
N GLU A 54 2.23 9.79 0.02
CA GLU A 54 1.50 10.52 1.07
C GLU A 54 0.15 11.08 0.61
N ARG A 55 0.06 11.61 -0.60
CA ARG A 55 -1.21 12.11 -1.14
C ARG A 55 -2.19 10.99 -1.50
N LEU A 56 -1.68 9.88 -2.01
CA LEU A 56 -2.48 8.68 -2.28
C LEU A 56 -3.00 8.04 -1.00
N GLU A 57 -2.17 7.97 0.03
CA GLU A 57 -2.56 7.51 1.37
C GLU A 57 -3.73 8.33 1.93
N PHE A 58 -3.65 9.66 1.85
CA PHE A 58 -4.73 10.55 2.29
C PHE A 58 -6.05 10.26 1.56
N LEU A 59 -6.00 10.11 0.25
CA LEU A 59 -7.19 9.76 -0.55
C LEU A 59 -7.66 8.34 -0.26
N GLY A 60 -6.74 7.40 -0.18
CA GLY A 60 -7.02 5.99 0.06
C GLY A 60 -7.62 5.71 1.43
N ASP A 61 -7.21 6.46 2.46
CA ASP A 61 -7.82 6.43 3.78
C ASP A 61 -9.34 6.68 3.71
N ALA A 62 -9.75 7.72 2.99
CA ALA A 62 -11.16 8.06 2.80
C ALA A 62 -11.91 7.00 1.98
N VAL A 63 -11.30 6.45 0.94
CA VAL A 63 -11.89 5.37 0.13
C VAL A 63 -12.08 4.12 0.96
N LEU A 64 -11.07 3.72 1.72
CA LEU A 64 -11.13 2.55 2.59
C LEU A 64 -12.20 2.69 3.67
N GLU A 65 -12.32 3.88 4.26
CA GLU A 65 -13.36 4.23 5.23
C GLU A 65 -14.75 4.09 4.63
N LEU A 66 -14.98 4.61 3.42
CA LEU A 66 -16.25 4.51 2.72
C LEU A 66 -16.62 3.06 2.38
N VAL A 67 -15.68 2.31 1.80
CA VAL A 67 -15.93 0.92 1.40
C VAL A 67 -16.19 0.03 2.62
N SER A 68 -15.42 0.22 3.69
CA SER A 68 -15.62 -0.50 4.96
C SER A 68 -16.98 -0.17 5.58
N THR A 69 -17.36 1.09 5.58
CA THR A 69 -18.67 1.55 6.08
C THR A 69 -19.81 0.90 5.32
N GLU A 70 -19.78 0.95 4.00
CA GLU A 70 -20.82 0.36 3.15
C GLU A 70 -20.91 -1.16 3.35
N THR A 71 -19.77 -1.83 3.40
CA THR A 71 -19.69 -3.28 3.61
C THR A 71 -20.32 -3.68 4.94
N LEU A 72 -19.96 -3.01 6.03
CA LEU A 72 -20.50 -3.28 7.36
C LEU A 72 -21.97 -2.93 7.46
N TYR A 73 -22.39 -1.83 6.88
CA TYR A 73 -23.78 -1.40 6.84
C TYR A 73 -24.69 -2.45 6.18
N LYS A 74 -24.26 -3.00 5.06
CA LYS A 74 -25.01 -4.04 4.35
C LYS A 74 -24.97 -5.40 5.04
N ALA A 75 -23.82 -5.76 5.61
CA ALA A 75 -23.63 -7.07 6.24
C ALA A 75 -24.31 -7.20 7.60
N HIS A 76 -24.51 -6.09 8.31
CA HIS A 76 -25.01 -6.08 9.68
C HIS A 76 -26.23 -5.15 9.87
N PRO A 77 -27.38 -5.46 9.24
CA PRO A 77 -28.57 -4.59 9.29
C PRO A 77 -29.16 -4.43 10.70
N ASP A 78 -28.86 -5.34 11.61
CA ASP A 78 -29.37 -5.31 12.99
C ASP A 78 -28.45 -4.57 13.98
N MET A 79 -27.28 -4.13 13.53
CA MET A 79 -26.35 -3.37 14.38
C MET A 79 -26.66 -1.88 14.36
N ASN A 80 -26.56 -1.27 15.55
CA ASN A 80 -26.68 0.16 15.69
C ASN A 80 -25.38 0.92 15.28
N GLU A 81 -25.46 2.24 15.22
CA GLU A 81 -24.35 3.11 14.82
C GLU A 81 -23.08 2.86 15.66
N GLY A 82 -23.23 2.77 16.98
CA GLY A 82 -22.08 2.57 17.88
C GLY A 82 -21.36 1.24 17.63
N GLN A 83 -22.11 0.17 17.39
CA GLN A 83 -21.57 -1.16 17.07
C GLN A 83 -20.86 -1.14 15.71
N LEU A 84 -21.48 -0.53 14.69
CA LEU A 84 -20.89 -0.40 13.35
C LEU A 84 -19.61 0.46 13.38
N ALA A 85 -19.62 1.57 14.12
CA ALA A 85 -18.45 2.43 14.27
C ALA A 85 -17.27 1.70 14.94
N LYS A 86 -17.52 0.88 15.95
CA LYS A 86 -16.50 0.04 16.58
C LYS A 86 -15.91 -0.99 15.63
N MET A 87 -16.74 -1.68 14.86
CA MET A 87 -16.28 -2.65 13.87
C MET A 87 -15.44 -1.98 12.78
N ARG A 88 -15.89 -0.83 12.29
CA ARG A 88 -15.14 -0.06 11.29
C ARG A 88 -13.77 0.37 11.82
N ALA A 89 -13.72 0.94 13.01
CA ALA A 89 -12.46 1.37 13.62
C ALA A 89 -11.45 0.21 13.74
N LYS A 90 -11.91 -0.99 14.07
CA LYS A 90 -11.07 -2.19 14.12
C LYS A 90 -10.64 -2.64 12.73
N ALA A 91 -11.55 -2.65 11.75
CA ALA A 91 -11.29 -3.12 10.39
C ALA A 91 -10.23 -2.29 9.68
N VAL A 92 -10.20 -0.96 9.90
CA VAL A 92 -9.26 -0.03 9.28
C VAL A 92 -8.12 0.41 10.22
N SER A 93 -7.94 -0.29 11.32
CA SER A 93 -6.84 -0.01 12.27
C SER A 93 -5.47 -0.32 11.64
N GLU A 94 -4.44 0.33 12.15
CA GLU A 94 -3.05 0.04 11.76
C GLU A 94 -2.72 -1.45 11.92
N GLU A 95 -3.16 -2.06 13.03
CA GLU A 95 -2.97 -3.49 13.30
C GLU A 95 -3.60 -4.37 12.20
N SER A 96 -4.86 -4.11 11.86
CA SER A 96 -5.59 -4.90 10.87
C SER A 96 -5.02 -4.71 9.47
N LEU A 97 -4.74 -3.47 9.05
CA LEU A 97 -4.22 -3.17 7.72
C LEU A 97 -2.79 -3.66 7.54
N SER A 98 -1.92 -3.49 8.53
CA SER A 98 -0.56 -4.01 8.47
C SER A 98 -0.53 -5.55 8.41
N LYS A 99 -1.45 -6.21 9.09
CA LYS A 99 -1.61 -7.66 9.01
C LYS A 99 -2.01 -8.12 7.60
N ILE A 100 -2.94 -7.42 6.97
CA ILE A 100 -3.32 -7.68 5.57
C ILE A 100 -2.12 -7.49 4.63
N ALA A 101 -1.36 -6.41 4.81
CA ALA A 101 -0.17 -6.15 4.01
C ALA A 101 0.87 -7.27 4.13
N ARG A 102 1.08 -7.83 5.32
CA ARG A 102 2.03 -8.92 5.56
C ARG A 102 1.52 -10.25 5.04
N GLU A 103 0.32 -10.65 5.43
CA GLU A 103 -0.19 -12.01 5.27
C GLU A 103 -0.91 -12.26 3.95
N LYS A 104 -1.53 -11.23 3.39
CA LYS A 104 -2.31 -11.33 2.14
C LYS A 104 -1.60 -10.75 0.94
N LEU A 105 -1.02 -9.58 1.09
CA LEU A 105 -0.38 -8.86 -0.01
C LEU A 105 1.12 -9.15 -0.11
N HIS A 106 1.75 -9.58 0.98
CA HIS A 106 3.21 -9.73 1.06
C HIS A 106 3.93 -8.49 0.53
N ALA A 107 3.46 -7.29 0.97
CA ALA A 107 3.80 -6.03 0.35
C ALA A 107 5.24 -5.54 0.65
N GLY A 108 5.82 -5.96 1.77
CA GLY A 108 7.12 -5.44 2.24
C GLY A 108 8.21 -5.37 1.17
N PRO A 109 8.49 -6.44 0.41
CA PRO A 109 9.56 -6.45 -0.59
C PRO A 109 9.37 -5.45 -1.74
N TYR A 110 8.16 -4.96 -1.96
CA TYR A 110 7.85 -4.01 -3.05
C TYR A 110 7.97 -2.55 -2.65
N ILE A 111 8.09 -2.25 -1.34
CA ILE A 111 8.13 -0.89 -0.84
C ILE A 111 9.48 -0.26 -1.15
N LEU A 112 9.46 0.90 -1.80
CA LEU A 112 10.65 1.69 -2.07
C LEU A 112 10.97 2.57 -0.86
N LEU A 113 12.08 2.26 -0.20
CA LEU A 113 12.55 2.90 1.02
C LEU A 113 13.92 3.55 0.78
N GLY A 114 14.18 4.67 1.46
CA GLY A 114 15.55 5.18 1.60
C GLY A 114 16.41 4.19 2.39
N HIS A 115 17.73 4.28 2.26
CA HIS A 115 18.68 3.35 2.88
C HIS A 115 18.53 3.29 4.41
N GLY A 116 18.40 4.43 5.08
CA GLY A 116 18.25 4.48 6.53
C GLY A 116 16.98 3.81 7.03
N GLU A 117 15.85 4.05 6.37
CA GLU A 117 14.57 3.42 6.74
C GLU A 117 14.59 1.91 6.45
N SER A 118 15.19 1.51 5.32
CA SER A 118 15.37 0.10 4.98
C SER A 118 16.23 -0.63 6.00
N ASP A 119 17.34 -0.04 6.43
CA ASP A 119 18.26 -0.61 7.42
C ASP A 119 17.61 -0.76 8.81
N GLN A 120 16.61 0.05 9.11
CA GLN A 120 15.83 -0.01 10.35
C GLN A 120 14.60 -0.93 10.26
N GLY A 121 14.48 -1.72 9.21
CA GLY A 121 13.39 -2.66 9.02
C GLY A 121 12.07 -2.03 8.55
N GLY A 122 12.14 -0.90 7.84
CA GLY A 122 10.96 -0.16 7.36
C GLY A 122 10.00 -0.99 6.52
N ALA A 123 10.49 -1.99 5.77
CA ALA A 123 9.67 -2.89 4.97
C ALA A 123 8.70 -3.76 5.78
N ASP A 124 8.92 -3.92 7.08
CA ASP A 124 8.03 -4.68 7.99
C ASP A 124 7.42 -3.80 9.10
N LYS A 125 7.57 -2.49 9.01
CA LYS A 125 7.04 -1.55 9.98
C LYS A 125 5.53 -1.38 9.82
N SER A 126 4.76 -1.62 10.88
CA SER A 126 3.30 -1.62 10.83
C SER A 126 2.71 -0.31 10.30
N SER A 127 3.25 0.84 10.68
CA SER A 127 2.79 2.14 10.20
C SER A 127 2.97 2.30 8.68
N ILE A 128 4.10 1.87 8.14
CA ILE A 128 4.37 1.93 6.69
C ILE A 128 3.50 0.94 5.94
N LEU A 129 3.36 -0.29 6.43
CA LEU A 129 2.50 -1.30 5.83
C LEU A 129 1.02 -0.89 5.82
N CYS A 130 0.55 -0.26 6.89
CA CYS A 130 -0.78 0.34 6.95
C CYS A 130 -0.96 1.40 5.87
N ASP A 131 -0.04 2.34 5.75
CA ASP A 131 -0.07 3.41 4.74
C ASP A 131 -0.13 2.85 3.32
N ILE A 132 0.62 1.79 3.05
CA ILE A 132 0.63 1.12 1.73
C ILE A 132 -0.73 0.54 1.37
N VAL A 133 -1.47 -0.02 2.34
CA VAL A 133 -2.82 -0.54 2.10
C VAL A 133 -3.80 0.59 1.79
N GLU A 134 -3.69 1.70 2.48
CA GLU A 134 -4.49 2.90 2.20
C GLU A 134 -4.25 3.44 0.80
#